data_c4325c695ed8a75dbef08be65237de6c
#
_entry.id   c4325c695ed8a75dbef08be65237de6c
#
_cell.length_a   1.000
_cell.length_b   1.000
_cell.length_c   1.000
_cell.angle_alpha   90.00
_cell.angle_beta   90.00
_cell.angle_gamma   90.00
#
_symmetry.space_group_name_H-M   'P 1'
#
loop_
_entity.id
_entity.type
_entity.pdbx_description
1 polymer ?
#
loop_
_entity_poly.entity_id
_entity_poly.type
_entity_poly.pdbx_seq_one_letter_code
_entity_poly.pdbx_strand_id
1 'polypeptide(L)'
;MWYAIRVTYGRELKFQEQLKNAGFKTFVPMKKKKVEKAGKEVTLIVPAVSNLCFVNAEKSDLDTFMTDLGEACPGRFIWDRANSRPAIIPDKAMQDFMTVCTVMADDALYLKDITEKLRAGQKVRIKEGPFKGVEGTIVRIKKSRRVVVELPGMLAVATTFIQPTEIEPL
;
A
#
# COMPACT_ATOMS: atom_id res chain seq x y z
N MET A 1 -10.43 0.53 11.59
CA MET A 1 -10.11 -0.50 10.54
C MET A 1 -9.52 0.18 9.32
N TRP A 2 -8.62 -0.46 8.61
CA TRP A 2 -8.07 0.07 7.36
C TRP A 2 -8.89 -0.39 6.15
N TYR A 3 -9.22 0.57 5.29
CA TYR A 3 -9.90 0.36 4.02
C TYR A 3 -9.03 0.85 2.87
N ALA A 4 -9.12 0.18 1.74
CA ALA A 4 -8.57 0.65 0.50
C ALA A 4 -9.67 1.32 -0.34
N ILE A 5 -9.42 2.53 -0.76
CA ILE A 5 -10.34 3.31 -1.59
C ILE A 5 -9.73 3.45 -2.98
N ARG A 6 -10.46 3.00 -3.98
CA ARG A 6 -10.12 3.30 -5.37
C ARG A 6 -10.50 4.74 -5.66
N VAL A 7 -9.55 5.52 -6.10
CA VAL A 7 -9.72 6.95 -6.37
C VAL A 7 -9.60 7.21 -7.86
N THR A 8 -10.37 8.12 -8.40
CA THR A 8 -10.25 8.56 -9.78
C THR A 8 -8.82 9.08 -10.04
N TYR A 9 -8.24 8.67 -11.16
CA TYR A 9 -6.86 9.01 -11.54
C TYR A 9 -6.57 10.51 -11.41
N GLY A 10 -5.44 10.82 -10.79
CA GLY A 10 -4.98 12.20 -10.59
C GLY A 10 -5.67 12.94 -9.44
N ARG A 11 -6.58 12.30 -8.72
CA ARG A 11 -7.29 12.90 -7.58
C ARG A 11 -6.90 12.33 -6.21
N GLU A 12 -5.92 11.43 -6.18
CA GLU A 12 -5.52 10.71 -4.97
C GLU A 12 -5.12 11.66 -3.85
N LEU A 13 -4.24 12.62 -4.13
CA LEU A 13 -3.73 13.54 -3.11
C LEU A 13 -4.78 14.56 -2.66
N LYS A 14 -5.61 15.04 -3.56
CA LYS A 14 -6.73 15.93 -3.21
C LYS A 14 -7.74 15.23 -2.32
N PHE A 15 -8.07 13.99 -2.65
CA PHE A 15 -8.97 13.18 -1.82
C PHE A 15 -8.36 12.85 -0.46
N GLN A 16 -7.05 12.51 -0.42
CA GLN A 16 -6.33 12.32 0.82
C GLN A 16 -6.36 13.58 1.70
N GLU A 17 -6.17 14.75 1.14
CA GLU A 17 -6.25 16.02 1.87
C GLU A 17 -7.65 16.25 2.45
N GLN A 18 -8.70 16.01 1.68
CA GLN A 18 -10.09 16.10 2.17
C GLN A 18 -10.34 15.15 3.35
N LEU A 19 -9.84 13.91 3.26
CA LEU A 19 -9.94 12.93 4.35
C LEU A 19 -9.19 13.37 5.61
N LYS A 20 -7.96 13.88 5.46
CA LYS A 20 -7.16 14.41 6.57
C LYS A 20 -7.84 15.60 7.25
N ASN A 21 -8.41 16.51 6.47
CA ASN A 21 -9.15 17.67 6.99
C ASN A 21 -10.41 17.24 7.74
N ALA A 22 -10.99 16.11 7.40
CA ALA A 22 -12.12 15.50 8.11
C ALA A 22 -11.69 14.66 9.35
N GLY A 23 -10.38 14.59 9.64
CA GLY A 23 -9.84 13.91 10.83
C GLY A 23 -9.48 12.44 10.61
N PHE A 24 -9.53 11.92 9.38
CA PHE A 24 -9.16 10.53 9.08
C PHE A 24 -7.65 10.36 8.96
N LYS A 25 -7.14 9.24 9.48
CA LYS A 25 -5.79 8.79 9.23
C LYS A 25 -5.71 8.12 7.86
N THR A 26 -4.77 8.55 7.03
CA THR A 26 -4.65 8.09 5.63
C THR A 26 -3.24 7.69 5.29
N PHE A 27 -3.10 6.89 4.22
CA PHE A 27 -1.82 6.57 3.63
C PHE A 27 -1.94 6.47 2.10
N VAL A 28 -1.04 7.14 1.40
CA VAL A 28 -0.82 6.99 -0.04
C VAL A 28 0.68 6.77 -0.25
N PRO A 29 1.10 5.61 -0.79
CA PRO A 29 2.51 5.38 -1.11
C PRO A 29 2.99 6.40 -2.14
N MET A 30 4.10 7.07 -1.86
CA MET A 30 4.65 8.13 -2.69
C MET A 30 6.00 7.74 -3.28
N LYS A 31 6.34 8.29 -4.44
CA LYS A 31 7.66 8.16 -5.07
C LYS A 31 8.07 9.47 -5.73
N LYS A 32 9.37 9.63 -5.93
CA LYS A 32 9.91 10.71 -6.76
C LYS A 32 9.81 10.34 -8.23
N LYS A 33 9.41 11.29 -9.05
CA LYS A 33 9.36 11.19 -10.50
C LYS A 33 10.08 12.39 -11.12
N LYS A 34 11.05 12.12 -11.96
CA LYS A 34 11.71 13.15 -12.75
C LYS A 34 10.87 13.47 -13.99
N VAL A 35 10.59 14.72 -14.20
CA VAL A 35 9.87 15.23 -15.38
C VAL A 35 10.62 16.43 -15.96
N GLU A 36 10.53 16.61 -17.27
CA GLU A 36 11.07 17.79 -17.95
C GLU A 36 9.98 18.84 -18.06
N LYS A 37 10.24 20.04 -17.52
CA LYS A 37 9.38 21.22 -17.67
C LYS A 37 10.20 22.39 -18.18
N ALA A 38 9.79 22.98 -19.30
CA ALA A 38 10.46 24.13 -19.91
C ALA A 38 12.00 23.93 -20.11
N GLY A 39 12.39 22.74 -20.58
CA GLY A 39 13.80 22.38 -20.79
C GLY A 39 14.62 22.11 -19.54
N LYS A 40 13.99 22.08 -18.35
CA LYS A 40 14.63 21.77 -17.06
C LYS A 40 14.10 20.47 -16.46
N GLU A 41 14.99 19.65 -15.90
CA GLU A 41 14.62 18.48 -15.13
C GLU A 41 14.07 18.93 -13.76
N VAL A 42 12.84 18.53 -13.44
CA VAL A 42 12.17 18.81 -12.16
C VAL A 42 11.78 17.49 -11.51
N THR A 43 12.04 17.36 -10.22
CA THR A 43 11.61 16.19 -9.43
C THR A 43 10.26 16.49 -8.78
N LEU A 44 9.27 15.66 -9.08
CA LEU A 44 7.93 15.70 -8.46
C LEU A 44 7.76 14.52 -7.51
N ILE A 45 7.02 14.74 -6.42
CA ILE A 45 6.57 13.67 -5.53
C ILE A 45 5.16 13.29 -5.96
N VAL A 46 4.97 12.06 -6.38
CA VAL A 46 3.71 11.55 -6.95
C VAL A 46 3.30 10.23 -6.28
N PRO A 47 2.00 9.83 -6.33
CA PRO A 47 1.59 8.51 -5.87
C PRO A 47 2.39 7.41 -6.59
N ALA A 48 2.94 6.48 -5.81
CA ALA A 48 3.68 5.34 -6.33
C ALA A 48 2.77 4.29 -6.97
N VAL A 49 1.55 4.20 -6.46
CA VAL A 49 0.47 3.36 -6.99
C VAL A 49 -0.70 4.27 -7.32
N SER A 50 -1.09 4.30 -8.60
CA SER A 50 -2.20 5.13 -9.05
C SER A 50 -3.55 4.59 -8.59
N ASN A 51 -4.52 5.47 -8.47
CA ASN A 51 -5.92 5.16 -8.19
C ASN A 51 -6.16 4.54 -6.79
N LEU A 52 -5.32 4.81 -5.81
CA LEU A 52 -5.40 4.16 -4.51
C LEU A 52 -5.12 5.13 -3.35
N CYS A 53 -6.00 5.08 -2.34
CA CYS A 53 -5.81 5.75 -1.05
C CYS A 53 -6.24 4.79 0.07
N PHE A 54 -5.42 4.67 1.11
CA PHE A 54 -5.76 3.89 2.31
C PHE A 54 -6.29 4.82 3.40
N VAL A 55 -7.33 4.37 4.09
CA VAL A 55 -8.00 5.15 5.15
C VAL A 55 -8.22 4.28 6.36
N ASN A 56 -7.83 4.77 7.53
CA ASN A 56 -8.17 4.16 8.82
C ASN A 56 -9.40 4.88 9.38
N ALA A 57 -10.51 4.17 9.49
CA ALA A 57 -11.76 4.75 9.93
C ALA A 57 -12.72 3.67 10.45
N GLU A 58 -13.77 4.10 11.16
CA GLU A 58 -15.00 3.32 11.26
C GLU A 58 -15.76 3.43 9.93
N LYS A 59 -16.37 2.32 9.51
CA LYS A 59 -17.06 2.26 8.22
C LYS A 59 -18.17 3.31 8.12
N SER A 60 -18.98 3.46 9.18
CA SER A 60 -20.07 4.42 9.22
C SER A 60 -19.62 5.86 9.01
N ASP A 61 -18.50 6.25 9.61
CA ASP A 61 -17.95 7.60 9.49
C ASP A 61 -17.44 7.87 8.09
N LEU A 62 -16.77 6.88 7.50
CA LEU A 62 -16.27 6.97 6.14
C LEU A 62 -17.40 6.96 5.10
N ASP A 63 -18.45 6.16 5.32
CA ASP A 63 -19.67 6.16 4.49
C ASP A 63 -20.33 7.55 4.52
N THR A 64 -20.48 8.14 5.68
CA THR A 64 -21.06 9.49 5.84
C THR A 64 -20.23 10.52 5.12
N PHE A 65 -18.92 10.52 5.31
CA PHE A 65 -18.01 11.44 4.61
C PHE A 65 -18.12 11.34 3.08
N MET A 66 -18.10 10.11 2.54
CA MET A 66 -18.19 9.89 1.11
C MET A 66 -19.58 10.24 0.55
N THR A 67 -20.63 10.00 1.32
CA THR A 67 -22.01 10.38 0.97
C THR A 67 -22.17 11.89 0.95
N ASP A 68 -21.60 12.60 1.90
CA ASP A 68 -21.64 14.08 1.97
C ASP A 68 -20.93 14.74 0.78
N LEU A 69 -19.87 14.12 0.25
CA LEU A 69 -19.25 14.56 -1.00
C LEU A 69 -20.14 14.33 -2.24
N GLY A 70 -21.11 13.42 -2.14
CA GLY A 70 -22.09 13.12 -3.18
C GLY A 70 -21.44 12.67 -4.51
N GLU A 71 -21.95 13.18 -5.61
CA GLU A 71 -21.44 12.86 -6.96
C GLU A 71 -20.00 13.35 -7.20
N ALA A 72 -19.55 14.35 -6.45
CA ALA A 72 -18.18 14.86 -6.50
C ALA A 72 -17.16 13.93 -5.82
N CYS A 73 -17.61 12.90 -5.09
CA CYS A 73 -16.73 11.96 -4.43
C CYS A 73 -15.93 11.15 -5.45
N PRO A 74 -14.58 11.29 -5.48
CA PRO A 74 -13.75 10.55 -6.43
C PRO A 74 -13.45 9.13 -5.97
N GLY A 75 -13.85 8.77 -4.75
CA GLY A 75 -13.52 7.51 -4.09
C GLY A 75 -14.61 6.46 -4.14
N ARG A 76 -14.21 5.21 -4.20
CA ARG A 76 -15.07 4.02 -4.07
C ARG A 76 -14.36 2.97 -3.25
N PHE A 77 -15.05 2.28 -2.36
CA PHE A 77 -14.47 1.13 -1.67
C PHE A 77 -13.99 0.07 -2.66
N ILE A 78 -12.82 -0.51 -2.38
CA ILE A 78 -12.43 -1.77 -2.98
C ILE A 78 -13.22 -2.87 -2.28
N TRP A 79 -13.88 -3.71 -3.06
CA TRP A 79 -14.88 -4.66 -2.58
C TRP A 79 -14.28 -6.06 -2.45
N ASP A 80 -14.47 -6.66 -1.28
CA ASP A 80 -14.23 -8.08 -1.05
C ASP A 80 -15.47 -8.86 -1.52
N ARG A 81 -15.38 -9.40 -2.73
CA ARG A 81 -16.50 -10.09 -3.36
C ARG A 81 -16.88 -11.39 -2.66
N ALA A 82 -15.91 -12.07 -2.04
CA ALA A 82 -16.16 -13.34 -1.34
C ALA A 82 -17.03 -13.14 -0.11
N ASN A 83 -16.87 -12.01 0.57
CA ASN A 83 -17.60 -11.66 1.80
C ASN A 83 -18.68 -10.60 1.58
N SER A 84 -18.93 -10.16 0.35
CA SER A 84 -19.92 -9.13 -0.01
C SER A 84 -19.84 -7.86 0.88
N ARG A 85 -18.62 -7.38 1.09
CA ARG A 85 -18.34 -6.19 1.92
C ARG A 85 -17.12 -5.43 1.42
N PRO A 86 -16.91 -4.17 1.84
CA PRO A 86 -15.65 -3.50 1.61
C PRO A 86 -14.47 -4.32 2.15
N ALA A 87 -13.39 -4.37 1.37
CA ALA A 87 -12.18 -5.08 1.77
C ALA A 87 -11.55 -4.39 2.99
N ILE A 88 -11.35 -5.16 4.06
CA ILE A 88 -10.71 -4.72 5.30
C ILE A 88 -9.28 -5.22 5.30
N ILE A 89 -8.34 -4.32 5.57
CA ILE A 89 -6.93 -4.64 5.70
C ILE A 89 -6.61 -4.82 7.18
N PRO A 90 -6.06 -5.98 7.61
CA PRO A 90 -5.61 -6.16 8.97
C PRO A 90 -4.56 -5.10 9.37
N ASP A 91 -4.64 -4.58 10.58
CA ASP A 91 -3.75 -3.52 11.06
C ASP A 91 -2.27 -3.90 10.94
N LYS A 92 -1.91 -5.13 11.27
CA LYS A 92 -0.54 -5.64 11.15
C LYS A 92 -0.06 -5.64 9.69
N ALA A 93 -0.89 -6.11 8.76
CA ALA A 93 -0.54 -6.13 7.34
C ALA A 93 -0.36 -4.70 6.80
N MET A 94 -1.23 -3.78 7.19
CA MET A 94 -1.12 -2.38 6.80
C MET A 94 0.13 -1.72 7.38
N GLN A 95 0.44 -1.97 8.64
CA GLN A 95 1.64 -1.45 9.29
C GLN A 95 2.92 -1.96 8.61
N ASP A 96 2.99 -3.25 8.32
CA ASP A 96 4.12 -3.85 7.62
C ASP A 96 4.27 -3.27 6.20
N PHE A 97 3.16 -3.13 5.48
CA PHE A 97 3.13 -2.50 4.17
C PHE A 97 3.66 -1.06 4.23
N MET A 98 3.17 -0.24 5.16
CA MET A 98 3.64 1.15 5.35
C MET A 98 5.13 1.20 5.69
N THR A 99 5.61 0.28 6.55
CA THR A 99 7.03 0.20 6.90
C THR A 99 7.89 -0.06 5.67
N VAL A 100 7.53 -1.05 4.86
CA VAL A 100 8.29 -1.35 3.63
C VAL A 100 8.25 -0.18 2.66
N CYS A 101 7.07 0.43 2.43
CA CYS A 101 6.94 1.60 1.57
C CYS A 101 7.82 2.77 2.03
N THR A 102 7.89 3.02 3.34
CA THR A 102 8.65 4.13 3.92
C THR A 102 10.16 3.87 3.84
N VAL A 103 10.61 2.67 4.21
CA VAL A 103 12.03 2.30 4.18
C VAL A 103 12.56 2.21 2.76
N MET A 104 11.80 1.62 1.85
CA MET A 104 12.17 1.48 0.44
C MET A 104 12.02 2.79 -0.35
N ALA A 105 11.08 3.63 0.03
CA ALA A 105 10.78 4.90 -0.64
C ALA A 105 10.72 4.73 -2.18
N ASP A 106 11.64 5.35 -2.90
CA ASP A 106 11.66 5.34 -4.37
C ASP A 106 12.01 3.97 -4.97
N ASP A 107 12.66 3.09 -4.18
CA ASP A 107 13.08 1.74 -4.61
C ASP A 107 12.01 0.66 -4.32
N ALA A 108 10.86 1.05 -3.80
CA ALA A 108 9.78 0.13 -3.49
C ALA A 108 9.26 -0.58 -4.75
N LEU A 109 9.23 -1.91 -4.70
CA LEU A 109 8.69 -2.75 -5.77
C LEU A 109 7.27 -3.15 -5.42
N TYR A 110 6.30 -2.57 -6.14
CA TYR A 110 4.89 -2.89 -6.00
C TYR A 110 4.49 -3.99 -6.98
N LEU A 111 3.77 -4.98 -6.47
CA LEU A 111 3.31 -6.15 -7.22
C LEU A 111 1.77 -6.11 -7.27
N LYS A 112 1.21 -5.92 -8.46
CA LYS A 112 -0.25 -5.90 -8.67
C LYS A 112 -0.81 -7.31 -8.87
N ASP A 113 -0.01 -8.20 -9.46
CA ASP A 113 -0.39 -9.58 -9.73
C ASP A 113 0.28 -10.51 -8.70
N ILE A 114 -0.53 -11.04 -7.81
CA ILE A 114 -0.08 -11.99 -6.81
C ILE A 114 -0.12 -13.37 -7.45
N THR A 115 1.05 -13.83 -7.88
CA THR A 115 1.21 -15.14 -8.51
C THR A 115 1.15 -16.28 -7.48
N GLU A 116 0.88 -17.50 -7.96
CA GLU A 116 0.92 -18.71 -7.13
C GLU A 116 2.27 -18.88 -6.41
N LYS A 117 3.37 -18.46 -7.04
CA LYS A 117 4.71 -18.48 -6.41
C LYS A 117 4.80 -17.60 -5.16
N LEU A 118 4.09 -16.47 -5.13
CA LEU A 118 4.00 -15.62 -3.94
C LEU A 118 3.20 -16.31 -2.83
N ARG A 119 2.14 -17.02 -3.19
CA ARG A 119 1.28 -17.75 -2.25
C ARG A 119 1.95 -19.00 -1.68
N ALA A 120 2.78 -19.66 -2.48
CA ALA A 120 3.50 -20.88 -2.10
C ALA A 120 4.77 -20.62 -1.27
N GLY A 121 5.17 -19.36 -1.09
CA GLY A 121 6.35 -18.99 -0.34
C GLY A 121 6.17 -19.20 1.18
N GLN A 122 7.28 -19.41 1.87
CA GLN A 122 7.28 -19.56 3.33
C GLN A 122 6.96 -18.21 4.00
N LYS A 123 6.08 -18.23 5.00
CA LYS A 123 5.81 -17.09 5.88
C LYS A 123 6.97 -16.90 6.84
N VAL A 124 7.44 -15.67 6.95
CA VAL A 124 8.59 -15.29 7.78
C VAL A 124 8.38 -13.95 8.44
N ARG A 125 9.14 -13.74 9.54
CA ARG A 125 9.30 -12.44 10.18
C ARG A 125 10.75 -11.99 10.04
N ILE A 126 10.98 -10.72 9.79
CA ILE A 126 12.31 -10.12 9.75
C ILE A 126 12.73 -9.77 11.18
N LYS A 127 13.89 -10.28 11.62
CA LYS A 127 14.39 -10.12 13.00
C LYS A 127 15.25 -8.87 13.18
N GLU A 128 15.90 -8.41 12.13
CA GLU A 128 16.96 -7.39 12.20
C GLU A 128 16.83 -6.38 11.04
N GLY A 129 17.55 -5.28 11.17
CA GLY A 129 17.64 -4.26 10.14
C GLY A 129 16.44 -3.31 10.09
N PRO A 130 16.34 -2.49 9.04
CA PRO A 130 15.33 -1.44 8.92
C PRO A 130 13.89 -1.99 8.75
N PHE A 131 13.74 -3.26 8.39
CA PHE A 131 12.45 -3.95 8.28
C PHE A 131 12.13 -4.84 9.48
N LYS A 132 12.83 -4.67 10.59
CA LYS A 132 12.61 -5.49 11.81
C LYS A 132 11.13 -5.51 12.20
N GLY A 133 10.61 -6.72 12.43
CA GLY A 133 9.22 -6.95 12.81
C GLY A 133 8.24 -7.10 11.63
N VAL A 134 8.66 -6.81 10.41
CA VAL A 134 7.84 -7.01 9.20
C VAL A 134 7.62 -8.50 8.96
N GLU A 135 6.37 -8.86 8.73
CA GLU A 135 5.95 -10.22 8.39
C GLU A 135 5.50 -10.29 6.93
N GLY A 136 5.86 -11.35 6.27
CA GLY A 136 5.50 -11.53 4.86
C GLY A 136 5.87 -12.89 4.34
N THR A 137 5.83 -13.04 3.03
CA THR A 137 6.21 -14.27 2.34
C THR A 137 7.57 -14.10 1.69
N ILE A 138 8.51 -15.00 1.98
CA ILE A 138 9.80 -14.98 1.29
C ILE A 138 9.66 -15.55 -0.11
N VAL A 139 10.13 -14.80 -1.11
CA VAL A 139 10.08 -15.20 -2.52
C VAL A 139 11.36 -14.78 -3.23
N ARG A 140 11.63 -15.42 -4.35
CA ARG A 140 12.75 -15.04 -5.22
C ARG A 140 12.24 -14.18 -6.39
N ILE A 141 12.66 -12.92 -6.41
CA ILE A 141 12.35 -11.97 -7.47
C ILE A 141 13.67 -11.56 -8.14
N LYS A 142 13.78 -11.73 -9.46
CA LYS A 142 15.00 -11.41 -10.23
C LYS A 142 16.28 -11.96 -9.58
N LYS A 143 16.26 -13.26 -9.21
CA LYS A 143 17.36 -13.98 -8.55
C LYS A 143 17.67 -13.54 -7.10
N SER A 144 17.00 -12.55 -6.55
CA SER A 144 17.15 -12.09 -5.16
C SER A 144 16.02 -12.58 -4.26
N ARG A 145 16.36 -13.00 -3.04
CA ARG A 145 15.38 -13.30 -2.01
C ARG A 145 14.85 -11.99 -1.42
N ARG A 146 13.53 -11.86 -1.37
CA ARG A 146 12.84 -10.70 -0.83
C ARG A 146 11.69 -11.14 0.04
N VAL A 147 11.33 -10.35 1.04
CA VAL A 147 10.09 -10.54 1.78
C VAL A 147 9.02 -9.69 1.14
N VAL A 148 7.90 -10.31 0.83
CA VAL A 148 6.75 -9.66 0.20
C VAL A 148 5.64 -9.53 1.22
N VAL A 149 5.20 -8.31 1.46
CA VAL A 149 4.03 -7.97 2.27
C VAL A 149 2.85 -7.80 1.34
N GLU A 150 1.87 -8.67 1.49
CA GLU A 150 0.64 -8.66 0.70
C GLU A 150 -0.49 -7.96 1.46
N LEU A 151 -1.16 -7.05 0.78
CA LEU A 151 -2.49 -6.57 1.17
C LEU A 151 -3.52 -7.43 0.44
N PRO A 152 -4.29 -8.26 1.16
CA PRO A 152 -5.10 -9.31 0.55
C PRO A 152 -6.02 -8.81 -0.57
N GLY A 153 -5.90 -9.42 -1.75
CA GLY A 153 -6.75 -9.11 -2.91
C GLY A 153 -6.48 -7.77 -3.60
N MET A 154 -5.43 -7.05 -3.22
CA MET A 154 -5.16 -5.70 -3.76
C MET A 154 -3.80 -5.58 -4.43
N LEU A 155 -2.75 -5.56 -3.64
CA LEU A 155 -1.38 -5.44 -4.09
C LEU A 155 -0.41 -5.93 -3.02
N ALA A 156 0.85 -6.06 -3.40
CA ALA A 156 1.92 -6.35 -2.47
C ALA A 156 3.11 -5.41 -2.70
N VAL A 157 3.96 -5.28 -1.70
CA VAL A 157 5.24 -4.58 -1.79
C VAL A 157 6.36 -5.52 -1.38
N ALA A 158 7.48 -5.45 -2.09
CA ALA A 158 8.65 -6.26 -1.80
C ALA A 158 9.78 -5.43 -1.19
N THR A 159 10.46 -6.00 -0.19
CA THR A 159 11.68 -5.45 0.39
C THR A 159 12.85 -5.50 -0.61
N THR A 160 14.01 -4.98 -0.20
CA THR A 160 15.30 -5.30 -0.84
C THR A 160 15.65 -6.78 -0.62
N PHE A 161 16.86 -7.17 -1.04
CA PHE A 161 17.42 -8.47 -0.66
C PHE A 161 17.48 -8.60 0.87
N ILE A 162 17.03 -9.74 1.38
CA ILE A 162 17.10 -10.10 2.80
C ILE A 162 17.96 -11.36 2.95
N GLN A 163 18.89 -11.32 3.90
CA GLN A 163 19.76 -12.46 4.20
C GLN A 163 18.97 -13.54 4.97
N PRO A 164 19.28 -14.82 4.75
CA PRO A 164 18.62 -15.91 5.48
C PRO A 164 18.73 -15.80 7.02
N THR A 165 19.82 -15.19 7.49
CA THR A 165 20.08 -14.96 8.93
C THR A 165 19.18 -13.89 9.56
N GLU A 166 18.60 -13.01 8.73
CA GLU A 166 17.76 -11.90 9.18
C GLU A 166 16.29 -12.30 9.36
N ILE A 167 15.92 -13.53 9.01
CA ILE A 167 14.53 -14.00 9.08
C ILE A 167 14.35 -15.18 10.02
N GLU A 168 13.12 -15.33 10.49
CA GLU A 168 12.62 -16.52 11.20
C GLU A 168 11.31 -16.98 10.59
N PRO A 169 11.04 -18.30 10.54
CA PRO A 169 9.75 -18.84 10.14
C PRO A 169 8.62 -18.38 11.07
N LEU A 170 7.44 -18.18 10.51
CA LEU A 170 6.21 -17.99 11.26
C LEU A 170 5.46 -19.30 11.42
#